data_bea59b92b48399ef746939048769e4f4
#
_entry.id   bea59b92b48399ef746939048769e4f4
#
_cell.length_a   1.000
_cell.length_b   1.000
_cell.length_c   1.000
_cell.angle_alpha   90.00
_cell.angle_beta   90.00
_cell.angle_gamma   90.00
#
_symmetry.space_group_name_H-M   'P 1'
#
loop_
_entity.id
_entity.type
_entity.pdbx_description
1 polymer ?
#
loop_
_entity_poly.entity_id
_entity_poly.type
_entity_poly.pdbx_seq_one_letter_code
_entity_poly.pdbx_strand_id
1 'polypeptide(L)'
;MKASHTIRPVFDDPNLVSAAGLVPAMLLAESAGLHDLLAERVSVTSPNAAVKAASVVGGMLAGADSIDDMNVLRHGGMGRLFDRTYAPSTLGSFLREFRFGHVRQLDAVASRTLVNVAQSAPLLQVRDGERVMVDLDDTIIEVHGYQKQGASFGYSGVRGLNALFATASTSQSAPVIVGQRLRQGKTGSPKGAARIVGDALATLRRMHSGSDVRPLLRADSAFYGHATVGTAIKAGADVSVTVRMDPAVKAAIATIPEDAWEMIEYTDSIRDEATGRWISKAEVAEVAFTAFRSRKKAERVDGRLVVRRIPDLNPNKVEQPTLFDTYRHHAFFTTTDKTTMGTVAADKTHRAHAIIEQVHADLKGGPLAHLPSGVFTANSAWLVLAVIAFNLTRTAGIIADRAGRLARATTATIRRTLIHVPARLARSARRITL
;
A
#
# COMPACT_ATOMS: atom_id res chain seq x y z
N MET A 1 -28.93 -24.02 -9.43
CA MET A 1 -28.61 -24.55 -10.78
C MET A 1 -28.28 -26.04 -10.63
N LYS A 2 -28.80 -26.88 -11.51
CA LYS A 2 -28.42 -28.31 -11.59
C LYS A 2 -27.54 -28.49 -12.83
N ALA A 3 -26.45 -29.27 -12.70
CA ALA A 3 -25.63 -29.62 -13.86
C ALA A 3 -26.46 -30.51 -14.83
N SER A 4 -26.23 -30.33 -16.12
CA SER A 4 -26.87 -31.19 -17.13
C SER A 4 -26.28 -32.58 -17.06
N HIS A 5 -27.16 -33.59 -17.02
CA HIS A 5 -26.75 -35.03 -16.98
C HIS A 5 -26.09 -35.50 -18.30
N THR A 6 -26.19 -34.69 -19.37
CA THR A 6 -25.59 -34.99 -20.67
C THR A 6 -24.15 -34.50 -20.81
N ILE A 7 -23.65 -33.69 -19.85
CA ILE A 7 -22.30 -33.18 -19.86
C ILE A 7 -21.36 -34.09 -19.10
N ARG A 8 -20.37 -34.66 -19.79
CA ARG A 8 -19.25 -35.38 -19.19
C ARG A 8 -18.02 -34.49 -19.19
N PRO A 9 -17.57 -33.98 -18.03
CA PRO A 9 -16.35 -33.17 -17.98
C PRO A 9 -15.13 -34.05 -18.22
N VAL A 10 -14.22 -33.57 -19.10
CA VAL A 10 -12.94 -34.21 -19.39
C VAL A 10 -11.86 -33.12 -19.28
N PHE A 11 -10.77 -33.38 -18.55
CA PHE A 11 -9.71 -32.42 -18.24
C PHE A 11 -8.34 -32.90 -18.77
N ASP A 12 -8.30 -33.43 -20.00
CA ASP A 12 -7.15 -34.09 -20.59
C ASP A 12 -6.48 -33.28 -21.73
N ASP A 13 -6.97 -32.08 -22.07
CA ASP A 13 -6.35 -31.25 -23.11
C ASP A 13 -5.12 -30.49 -22.55
N PRO A 14 -3.89 -30.88 -22.96
CA PRO A 14 -2.65 -30.25 -22.51
C PRO A 14 -2.43 -28.82 -23.06
N ASN A 15 -3.34 -28.35 -23.92
CA ASN A 15 -3.27 -27.00 -24.49
C ASN A 15 -4.14 -25.98 -23.74
N LEU A 16 -4.90 -26.40 -22.75
CA LEU A 16 -5.73 -25.47 -21.96
C LEU A 16 -4.86 -24.62 -21.04
N VAL A 17 -5.09 -23.31 -21.09
CA VAL A 17 -4.43 -22.27 -20.31
C VAL A 17 -5.47 -21.60 -19.42
N SER A 18 -5.22 -21.56 -18.11
CA SER A 18 -6.12 -20.98 -17.12
C SER A 18 -5.99 -19.46 -16.96
N ALA A 19 -4.83 -18.91 -17.31
CA ALA A 19 -4.48 -17.50 -17.08
C ALA A 19 -3.73 -16.92 -18.29
N ALA A 20 -4.38 -16.86 -19.47
CA ALA A 20 -3.76 -16.34 -20.70
C ALA A 20 -3.35 -14.87 -20.58
N GLY A 21 -4.09 -14.08 -19.82
CA GLY A 21 -3.76 -12.68 -19.54
C GLY A 21 -2.48 -12.47 -18.73
N LEU A 22 -1.85 -13.55 -18.23
CA LEU A 22 -0.52 -13.46 -17.64
C LEU A 22 0.55 -13.07 -18.68
N VAL A 23 0.38 -13.45 -19.95
CA VAL A 23 1.35 -13.11 -21.01
C VAL A 23 1.48 -11.60 -21.17
N PRO A 24 0.42 -10.82 -21.46
CA PRO A 24 0.57 -9.36 -21.56
C PRO A 24 1.00 -8.71 -20.25
N ALA A 25 0.65 -9.26 -19.08
CA ALA A 25 1.12 -8.73 -17.80
C ALA A 25 2.63 -8.94 -17.61
N MET A 26 3.19 -10.07 -18.06
CA MET A 26 4.63 -10.31 -18.02
C MET A 26 5.38 -9.52 -19.11
N LEU A 27 4.78 -9.27 -20.27
CA LEU A 27 5.33 -8.36 -21.29
C LEU A 27 5.39 -6.91 -20.75
N LEU A 28 4.41 -6.47 -19.96
CA LEU A 28 4.48 -5.19 -19.26
C LEU A 28 5.65 -5.17 -18.26
N ALA A 29 5.87 -6.24 -17.50
CA ALA A 29 7.00 -6.35 -16.59
C ALA A 29 8.36 -6.33 -17.33
N GLU A 30 8.45 -6.99 -18.48
CA GLU A 30 9.61 -7.00 -19.36
C GLU A 30 9.89 -5.62 -19.94
N SER A 31 8.88 -4.95 -20.48
CA SER A 31 9.01 -3.57 -21.01
C SER A 31 9.43 -2.56 -19.95
N ALA A 32 9.09 -2.81 -18.67
CA ALA A 32 9.58 -2.06 -17.53
C ALA A 32 11.00 -2.44 -17.10
N GLY A 33 11.66 -3.35 -17.80
CA GLY A 33 13.02 -3.79 -17.53
C GLY A 33 13.17 -4.68 -16.30
N LEU A 34 12.10 -5.35 -15.84
CA LEU A 34 12.15 -6.15 -14.61
C LEU A 34 13.26 -7.20 -14.64
N HIS A 35 13.37 -7.95 -15.74
CA HIS A 35 14.37 -9.01 -15.88
C HIS A 35 15.80 -8.45 -15.81
N ASP A 36 16.08 -7.39 -16.55
CA ASP A 36 17.42 -6.78 -16.62
C ASP A 36 17.80 -6.15 -15.28
N LEU A 37 16.86 -5.44 -14.64
CA LEU A 37 17.07 -4.89 -13.30
C LEU A 37 17.36 -5.97 -12.25
N LEU A 38 16.69 -7.13 -12.34
CA LEU A 38 16.97 -8.27 -11.45
C LEU A 38 18.36 -8.85 -11.73
N ALA A 39 18.73 -9.04 -13.00
CA ALA A 39 20.03 -9.59 -13.40
C ALA A 39 21.20 -8.69 -13.01
N GLU A 40 21.05 -7.37 -13.21
CA GLU A 40 22.11 -6.40 -12.91
C GLU A 40 22.29 -6.12 -11.42
N ARG A 41 21.22 -6.11 -10.64
CA ARG A 41 21.20 -5.53 -9.30
C ARG A 41 21.09 -6.52 -8.17
N VAL A 42 20.63 -7.74 -8.43
CA VAL A 42 20.43 -8.75 -7.39
C VAL A 42 21.55 -9.77 -7.42
N SER A 43 22.47 -9.69 -6.47
CA SER A 43 23.69 -10.51 -6.42
C SER A 43 23.51 -11.87 -5.74
N VAL A 44 22.28 -12.43 -5.71
CA VAL A 44 22.05 -13.81 -5.25
C VAL A 44 22.72 -14.77 -6.21
N THR A 45 23.55 -15.67 -5.67
CA THR A 45 24.38 -16.59 -6.48
C THR A 45 23.61 -17.77 -7.08
N SER A 46 22.30 -17.80 -6.93
CA SER A 46 21.43 -18.85 -7.48
C SER A 46 21.44 -18.85 -9.01
N PRO A 47 21.61 -20.00 -9.66
CA PRO A 47 21.51 -20.09 -11.12
C PRO A 47 20.14 -19.57 -11.59
N ASN A 48 20.14 -18.73 -12.63
CA ASN A 48 18.94 -18.10 -13.19
C ASN A 48 18.12 -17.29 -12.15
N ALA A 49 18.78 -16.58 -11.25
CA ALA A 49 18.13 -15.82 -10.16
C ALA A 49 17.06 -14.85 -10.68
N ALA A 50 17.35 -14.11 -11.77
CA ALA A 50 16.41 -13.18 -12.37
C ALA A 50 15.14 -13.88 -12.88
N VAL A 51 15.28 -15.01 -13.56
CA VAL A 51 14.14 -15.80 -14.08
C VAL A 51 13.30 -16.39 -12.94
N LYS A 52 13.96 -16.87 -11.87
CA LYS A 52 13.25 -17.37 -10.67
C LYS A 52 12.47 -16.25 -9.98
N ALA A 53 13.07 -15.08 -9.81
CA ALA A 53 12.39 -13.93 -9.22
C ALA A 53 11.19 -13.46 -10.08
N ALA A 54 11.37 -13.38 -11.41
CA ALA A 54 10.30 -13.09 -12.35
C ALA A 54 9.19 -14.16 -12.31
N SER A 55 9.55 -15.45 -12.14
CA SER A 55 8.57 -16.53 -11.97
C SER A 55 7.73 -16.35 -10.69
N VAL A 56 8.34 -15.92 -9.58
CA VAL A 56 7.58 -15.61 -8.35
C VAL A 56 6.60 -14.46 -8.60
N VAL A 57 7.03 -13.38 -9.26
CA VAL A 57 6.13 -12.27 -9.64
C VAL A 57 5.01 -12.76 -10.55
N GLY A 58 5.32 -13.57 -11.57
CA GLY A 58 4.33 -14.15 -12.48
C GLY A 58 3.30 -15.03 -11.77
N GLY A 59 3.74 -15.87 -10.82
CA GLY A 59 2.82 -16.66 -9.98
C GLY A 59 1.89 -15.81 -9.15
N MET A 60 2.40 -14.73 -8.54
CA MET A 60 1.58 -13.77 -7.77
C MET A 60 0.60 -13.00 -8.67
N LEU A 61 1.02 -12.61 -9.87
CA LEU A 61 0.12 -12.04 -10.88
C LEU A 61 -1.01 -13.01 -11.25
N ALA A 62 -0.68 -14.30 -11.38
CA ALA A 62 -1.65 -15.36 -11.63
C ALA A 62 -2.46 -15.79 -10.40
N GLY A 63 -2.22 -15.16 -9.23
CA GLY A 63 -3.03 -15.36 -8.03
C GLY A 63 -2.43 -16.28 -6.97
N ALA A 64 -1.19 -16.72 -7.12
CA ALA A 64 -0.51 -17.46 -6.06
C ALA A 64 -0.41 -16.64 -4.78
N ASP A 65 -0.94 -17.14 -3.69
CA ASP A 65 -0.89 -16.55 -2.34
C ASP A 65 0.04 -17.31 -1.40
N SER A 66 0.54 -18.46 -1.85
CA SER A 66 1.52 -19.30 -1.15
C SER A 66 2.61 -19.79 -2.10
N ILE A 67 3.66 -20.40 -1.54
CA ILE A 67 4.73 -20.96 -2.37
C ILE A 67 4.23 -22.18 -3.20
N ASP A 68 3.29 -22.95 -2.67
CA ASP A 68 2.76 -24.13 -3.33
C ASP A 68 1.88 -23.76 -4.54
N ASP A 69 1.20 -22.61 -4.46
CA ASP A 69 0.38 -22.09 -5.56
C ASP A 69 1.18 -21.65 -6.78
N MET A 70 2.50 -21.51 -6.65
CA MET A 70 3.38 -21.28 -7.80
C MET A 70 3.25 -22.38 -8.87
N ASN A 71 2.66 -23.53 -8.53
CA ASN A 71 2.28 -24.55 -9.50
C ASN A 71 1.31 -24.08 -10.58
N VAL A 72 0.57 -22.97 -10.35
CA VAL A 72 -0.31 -22.37 -11.36
C VAL A 72 0.43 -22.11 -12.69
N LEU A 73 1.72 -21.80 -12.63
CA LEU A 73 2.57 -21.58 -13.81
C LEU A 73 2.90 -22.86 -14.59
N ARG A 74 2.57 -24.04 -14.07
CA ARG A 74 2.97 -25.35 -14.61
C ARG A 74 1.78 -26.22 -15.02
N HIS A 75 0.57 -25.86 -14.63
CA HIS A 75 -0.62 -26.65 -14.90
C HIS A 75 -1.10 -26.51 -16.35
N GLY A 76 -1.53 -27.60 -16.96
CA GLY A 76 -2.04 -27.62 -18.33
C GLY A 76 -1.05 -27.01 -19.33
N GLY A 77 -1.52 -26.11 -20.17
CA GLY A 77 -0.72 -25.37 -21.14
C GLY A 77 0.10 -24.22 -20.58
N MET A 78 -0.07 -23.85 -19.30
CA MET A 78 0.60 -22.69 -18.70
C MET A 78 2.14 -22.74 -18.82
N GLY A 79 2.75 -23.91 -18.58
CA GLY A 79 4.20 -24.08 -18.68
C GLY A 79 4.78 -23.90 -20.09
N ARG A 80 3.93 -23.79 -21.10
CA ARG A 80 4.32 -23.56 -22.51
C ARG A 80 4.25 -22.09 -22.93
N LEU A 81 3.73 -21.22 -22.04
CA LEU A 81 3.65 -19.77 -22.28
C LEU A 81 4.98 -19.07 -22.08
N PHE A 82 5.89 -19.68 -21.34
CA PHE A 82 7.16 -19.10 -20.92
C PHE A 82 8.29 -20.08 -21.21
N ASP A 83 9.48 -19.57 -21.51
CA ASP A 83 10.67 -20.39 -21.82
C ASP A 83 11.03 -21.32 -20.67
N ARG A 84 10.80 -20.91 -19.44
CA ARG A 84 11.12 -21.70 -18.24
C ARG A 84 10.17 -21.40 -17.08
N THR A 85 9.66 -22.47 -16.48
CA THR A 85 8.88 -22.42 -15.23
C THR A 85 9.54 -23.29 -14.18
N TYR A 86 9.45 -22.90 -12.91
CA TYR A 86 10.09 -23.59 -11.79
C TYR A 86 9.06 -24.21 -10.85
N ALA A 87 9.45 -25.33 -10.24
CA ALA A 87 8.64 -25.95 -9.18
C ALA A 87 8.64 -25.08 -7.91
N PRO A 88 7.58 -25.14 -7.11
CA PRO A 88 7.50 -24.44 -5.82
C PRO A 88 8.71 -24.68 -4.91
N SER A 89 9.17 -25.94 -4.82
CA SER A 89 10.34 -26.29 -4.01
C SER A 89 11.61 -25.58 -4.45
N THR A 90 11.82 -25.43 -5.78
CA THR A 90 12.94 -24.69 -6.35
C THR A 90 12.86 -23.19 -6.02
N LEU A 91 11.66 -22.60 -6.16
CA LEU A 91 11.42 -21.19 -5.81
C LEU A 91 11.56 -20.94 -4.30
N GLY A 92 11.07 -21.86 -3.48
CA GLY A 92 11.25 -21.81 -2.04
C GLY A 92 12.72 -21.89 -1.61
N SER A 93 13.52 -22.74 -2.25
CA SER A 93 14.97 -22.83 -2.02
C SER A 93 15.66 -21.54 -2.44
N PHE A 94 15.35 -21.02 -3.62
CA PHE A 94 15.85 -19.73 -4.10
C PHE A 94 15.57 -18.58 -3.13
N LEU A 95 14.36 -18.47 -2.59
CA LEU A 95 14.01 -17.41 -1.61
C LEU A 95 14.87 -17.52 -0.34
N ARG A 96 15.23 -18.72 0.10
CA ARG A 96 16.07 -18.92 1.30
C ARG A 96 17.53 -18.50 1.11
N GLU A 97 17.99 -18.29 -0.12
CA GLU A 97 19.33 -17.78 -0.42
C GLU A 97 19.44 -16.26 -0.18
N PHE A 98 18.32 -15.55 -0.05
CA PHE A 98 18.33 -14.12 0.16
C PHE A 98 18.87 -13.76 1.55
N ARG A 99 19.77 -12.77 1.55
CA ARG A 99 20.28 -12.10 2.75
C ARG A 99 19.76 -10.66 2.79
N PHE A 100 19.98 -9.96 3.89
CA PHE A 100 19.53 -8.58 4.04
C PHE A 100 19.97 -7.65 2.90
N GLY A 101 21.24 -7.76 2.46
CA GLY A 101 21.74 -6.98 1.31
C GLY A 101 20.98 -7.24 0.03
N HIS A 102 20.67 -8.52 -0.27
CA HIS A 102 19.90 -8.90 -1.45
C HIS A 102 18.47 -8.36 -1.41
N VAL A 103 17.82 -8.32 -0.23
CA VAL A 103 16.49 -7.69 -0.07
C VAL A 103 16.57 -6.18 -0.37
N ARG A 104 17.66 -5.50 0.05
CA ARG A 104 17.87 -4.08 -0.29
C ARG A 104 18.08 -3.85 -1.80
N GLN A 105 18.71 -4.79 -2.46
CA GLN A 105 18.84 -4.78 -3.93
C GLN A 105 17.47 -4.96 -4.60
N LEU A 106 16.62 -5.86 -4.09
CA LEU A 106 15.25 -6.02 -4.57
C LEU A 106 14.40 -4.75 -4.34
N ASP A 107 14.54 -4.06 -3.20
CA ASP A 107 13.87 -2.77 -2.98
C ASP A 107 14.23 -1.77 -4.10
N ALA A 108 15.50 -1.75 -4.51
CA ALA A 108 15.94 -0.89 -5.61
C ALA A 108 15.37 -1.32 -6.97
N VAL A 109 15.23 -2.63 -7.21
CA VAL A 109 14.55 -3.16 -8.41
C VAL A 109 13.09 -2.74 -8.40
N ALA A 110 12.34 -2.96 -7.31
CA ALA A 110 10.92 -2.59 -7.20
C ALA A 110 10.69 -1.11 -7.50
N SER A 111 11.52 -0.23 -6.91
CA SER A 111 11.43 1.21 -7.14
C SER A 111 11.69 1.59 -8.61
N ARG A 112 12.70 0.99 -9.26
CA ARG A 112 13.03 1.29 -10.66
C ARG A 112 12.01 0.73 -11.64
N THR A 113 11.53 -0.49 -11.40
CA THR A 113 10.45 -1.08 -12.21
C THR A 113 9.21 -0.18 -12.16
N LEU A 114 8.85 0.33 -10.97
CA LEU A 114 7.71 1.25 -10.83
C LEU A 114 7.93 2.56 -11.60
N VAL A 115 9.13 3.15 -11.52
CA VAL A 115 9.47 4.36 -12.28
C VAL A 115 9.36 4.11 -13.79
N ASN A 116 9.90 3.00 -14.29
CA ASN A 116 9.87 2.66 -15.70
C ASN A 116 8.42 2.41 -16.19
N VAL A 117 7.62 1.71 -15.40
CA VAL A 117 6.18 1.50 -15.69
C VAL A 117 5.44 2.84 -15.78
N ALA A 118 5.72 3.79 -14.90
CA ALA A 118 5.07 5.10 -14.89
C ALA A 118 5.43 5.96 -16.12
N GLN A 119 6.53 5.66 -16.81
CA GLN A 119 6.88 6.34 -18.06
C GLN A 119 5.99 5.88 -19.25
N SER A 120 5.50 4.65 -19.21
CA SER A 120 4.70 4.04 -20.28
C SER A 120 3.20 3.96 -19.97
N ALA A 121 2.81 4.16 -18.72
CA ALA A 121 1.43 4.06 -18.25
C ALA A 121 1.01 5.33 -17.49
N PRO A 122 -0.28 5.70 -17.50
CA PRO A 122 -0.79 6.90 -16.81
C PRO A 122 -0.90 6.68 -15.29
N LEU A 123 0.20 6.24 -14.67
CA LEU A 123 0.29 5.93 -13.26
C LEU A 123 0.65 7.19 -12.46
N LEU A 124 -0.10 7.47 -11.39
CA LEU A 124 0.08 8.64 -10.53
C LEU A 124 0.09 10.00 -11.28
N GLN A 125 -0.67 10.09 -12.36
CA GLN A 125 -0.84 11.40 -13.03
C GLN A 125 -1.51 12.38 -12.08
N VAL A 126 -1.06 13.61 -12.12
CA VAL A 126 -1.51 14.74 -11.29
C VAL A 126 -2.07 15.82 -12.21
N ARG A 127 -3.22 16.37 -11.87
CA ARG A 127 -3.74 17.58 -12.53
C ARG A 127 -3.05 18.82 -11.98
N ASP A 128 -3.12 19.91 -12.72
CA ASP A 128 -2.59 21.19 -12.26
C ASP A 128 -3.19 21.57 -10.89
N GLY A 129 -2.31 21.93 -9.95
CA GLY A 129 -2.70 22.26 -8.58
C GLY A 129 -3.03 21.07 -7.65
N GLU A 130 -3.07 19.83 -8.16
CA GLU A 130 -3.23 18.64 -7.33
C GLU A 130 -1.90 18.13 -6.75
N ARG A 131 -1.99 17.28 -5.75
CA ARG A 131 -0.84 16.69 -5.05
C ARG A 131 -0.82 15.18 -5.19
N VAL A 132 0.36 14.59 -5.10
CA VAL A 132 0.49 13.16 -4.82
C VAL A 132 0.35 12.96 -3.31
N MET A 133 -0.62 12.14 -2.92
CA MET A 133 -0.79 11.70 -1.54
C MET A 133 0.15 10.54 -1.27
N VAL A 134 0.91 10.61 -0.18
CA VAL A 134 1.79 9.53 0.28
C VAL A 134 1.28 9.08 1.64
N ASP A 135 0.75 7.86 1.71
CA ASP A 135 0.23 7.31 2.96
C ASP A 135 1.23 6.34 3.55
N LEU A 136 1.54 6.51 4.84
CA LEU A 136 2.45 5.66 5.60
C LEU A 136 1.68 4.93 6.69
N ASP A 137 1.75 3.61 6.65
CA ASP A 137 1.14 2.77 7.69
C ASP A 137 1.80 1.40 7.76
N ASP A 138 1.59 0.69 8.86
CA ASP A 138 2.07 -0.66 9.05
C ASP A 138 0.95 -1.65 9.41
N THR A 139 1.15 -2.90 9.03
CA THR A 139 0.17 -3.93 9.30
C THR A 139 0.86 -5.21 9.77
N ILE A 140 0.16 -6.02 10.56
CA ILE A 140 0.63 -7.34 10.96
C ILE A 140 0.18 -8.37 9.92
N ILE A 141 1.15 -9.12 9.39
CA ILE A 141 0.91 -10.33 8.63
C ILE A 141 0.90 -11.47 9.63
N GLU A 142 -0.27 -12.02 9.89
CA GLU A 142 -0.45 -13.09 10.85
C GLU A 142 0.32 -14.36 10.45
N VAL A 143 0.85 -15.05 11.44
CA VAL A 143 1.63 -16.26 11.23
C VAL A 143 1.21 -17.33 12.22
N HIS A 144 0.77 -18.45 11.71
CA HIS A 144 0.47 -19.64 12.48
C HIS A 144 1.74 -20.47 12.70
N GLY A 145 1.85 -21.12 13.86
CA GLY A 145 3.03 -21.92 14.24
C GLY A 145 4.22 -21.08 14.72
N TYR A 146 5.26 -21.74 15.26
CA TYR A 146 6.35 -21.09 16.03
C TYR A 146 7.67 -20.94 15.28
N GLN A 147 7.79 -21.51 14.08
CA GLN A 147 9.08 -21.66 13.38
C GLN A 147 9.48 -20.46 12.49
N LYS A 148 8.62 -19.43 12.35
CA LYS A 148 8.97 -18.26 11.52
C LYS A 148 9.83 -17.27 12.30
N GLN A 149 11.05 -17.02 11.82
CA GLN A 149 11.98 -16.06 12.38
C GLN A 149 11.39 -14.66 12.45
N GLY A 150 11.51 -14.00 13.60
CA GLY A 150 11.04 -12.65 13.83
C GLY A 150 9.53 -12.52 14.08
N ALA A 151 8.76 -13.61 13.97
CA ALA A 151 7.36 -13.59 14.34
C ALA A 151 7.18 -13.49 15.85
N SER A 152 6.35 -12.55 16.28
CA SER A 152 6.10 -12.29 17.70
C SER A 152 4.77 -11.57 17.87
N PHE A 153 4.26 -11.55 19.09
CA PHE A 153 3.12 -10.72 19.46
C PHE A 153 3.56 -9.25 19.52
N GLY A 154 2.85 -8.41 18.80
CA GLY A 154 3.00 -6.95 18.81
C GLY A 154 1.84 -6.27 19.56
N TYR A 155 1.67 -4.97 19.33
CA TYR A 155 0.59 -4.17 19.91
C TYR A 155 -0.81 -4.72 19.61
N SER A 156 -1.01 -5.30 18.43
CA SER A 156 -2.29 -5.88 18.02
C SER A 156 -2.72 -7.14 18.81
N GLY A 157 -1.83 -7.72 19.63
CA GLY A 157 -2.08 -9.00 20.27
C GLY A 157 -2.06 -10.20 19.31
N VAL A 158 -1.81 -9.99 18.02
CA VAL A 158 -1.70 -11.03 17.00
C VAL A 158 -0.22 -11.40 16.79
N ARG A 159 0.06 -12.70 16.73
CA ARG A 159 1.39 -13.20 16.42
C ARG A 159 1.65 -13.10 14.92
N GLY A 160 2.69 -12.37 14.52
CA GLY A 160 2.98 -12.18 13.11
C GLY A 160 4.31 -11.50 12.85
N LEU A 161 4.49 -11.10 11.59
CA LEU A 161 5.53 -10.19 11.14
C LEU A 161 4.87 -8.85 10.79
N ASN A 162 5.58 -7.77 11.09
CA ASN A 162 5.09 -6.42 10.78
C ASN A 162 5.58 -5.99 9.40
N ALA A 163 4.68 -5.53 8.55
CA ALA A 163 4.98 -4.95 7.24
C ALA A 163 4.67 -3.45 7.25
N LEU A 164 5.68 -2.62 7.05
CA LEU A 164 5.55 -1.18 6.89
C LEU A 164 5.48 -0.84 5.40
N PHE A 165 4.49 -0.04 5.01
CA PHE A 165 4.29 0.42 3.65
C PHE A 165 4.22 1.94 3.55
N ALA A 166 4.72 2.46 2.43
CA ALA A 166 4.37 3.77 1.93
C ALA A 166 3.67 3.59 0.58
N THR A 167 2.46 4.09 0.46
CA THR A 167 1.69 4.07 -0.79
C THR A 167 1.60 5.46 -1.37
N ALA A 168 1.43 5.56 -2.69
CA ALA A 168 1.18 6.83 -3.35
C ALA A 168 -0.11 6.75 -4.16
N SER A 169 -0.92 7.80 -4.11
CA SER A 169 -2.18 7.92 -4.84
C SER A 169 -2.44 9.34 -5.32
N THR A 170 -3.31 9.47 -6.31
CA THR A 170 -3.82 10.76 -6.81
C THR A 170 -5.33 10.67 -6.99
N SER A 171 -5.99 11.78 -7.28
CA SER A 171 -7.42 11.75 -7.65
C SER A 171 -7.70 10.88 -8.89
N GLN A 172 -6.68 10.64 -9.73
CA GLN A 172 -6.78 9.89 -11.00
C GLN A 172 -6.31 8.45 -10.87
N SER A 173 -5.46 8.13 -9.89
CA SER A 173 -4.80 6.83 -9.78
C SER A 173 -5.04 6.20 -8.41
N ALA A 174 -5.49 4.95 -8.43
CA ALA A 174 -5.53 4.12 -7.23
C ALA A 174 -4.13 3.96 -6.62
N PRO A 175 -4.03 3.65 -5.31
CA PRO A 175 -2.75 3.54 -4.65
C PRO A 175 -1.82 2.51 -5.29
N VAL A 176 -0.54 2.89 -5.42
CA VAL A 176 0.59 2.00 -5.70
C VAL A 176 1.57 2.05 -4.53
N ILE A 177 2.35 1.00 -4.34
CA ILE A 177 3.29 0.92 -3.23
C ILE A 177 4.65 1.47 -3.70
N VAL A 178 5.12 2.53 -3.03
CA VAL A 178 6.37 3.23 -3.34
C VAL A 178 7.48 2.97 -2.32
N GLY A 179 7.16 2.31 -1.21
CA GLY A 179 8.11 1.88 -0.19
C GLY A 179 7.55 0.73 0.65
N GLN A 180 8.39 -0.23 1.02
CA GLN A 180 8.01 -1.39 1.80
C GLN A 180 9.14 -1.88 2.70
N ARG A 181 8.77 -2.51 3.84
CA ARG A 181 9.73 -3.18 4.71
C ARG A 181 9.05 -4.24 5.58
N LEU A 182 9.54 -5.47 5.51
CA LEU A 182 9.20 -6.47 6.52
C LEU A 182 10.03 -6.23 7.79
N ARG A 183 9.39 -6.33 8.95
CA ARG A 183 9.96 -6.11 10.28
C ARG A 183 9.55 -7.24 11.22
N GLN A 184 10.23 -7.37 12.35
CA GLN A 184 9.81 -8.30 13.40
C GLN A 184 8.45 -7.89 13.97
N GLY A 185 7.63 -8.84 14.38
CA GLY A 185 6.25 -8.61 14.81
C GLY A 185 6.10 -7.61 15.95
N LYS A 186 7.04 -7.58 16.90
CA LYS A 186 7.07 -6.63 18.04
C LYS A 186 7.67 -5.26 17.70
N THR A 187 7.96 -4.99 16.41
CA THR A 187 8.57 -3.71 16.02
C THR A 187 7.53 -2.60 16.13
N GLY A 188 7.83 -1.56 16.90
CA GLY A 188 6.97 -0.38 16.98
C GLY A 188 6.94 0.39 15.65
N SER A 189 5.77 0.95 15.32
CA SER A 189 5.49 1.61 14.04
C SER A 189 6.52 2.65 13.60
N PRO A 190 7.07 3.53 14.46
CA PRO A 190 8.05 4.56 14.06
C PRO A 190 9.40 3.99 13.58
N LYS A 191 9.75 2.76 13.97
CA LYS A 191 11.07 2.20 13.65
C LYS A 191 11.23 1.97 12.16
N GLY A 192 12.15 2.70 11.52
CA GLY A 192 12.43 2.62 10.10
C GLY A 192 11.50 3.47 9.21
N ALA A 193 10.50 4.13 9.77
CA ALA A 193 9.55 4.98 9.05
C ALA A 193 10.25 6.10 8.25
N ALA A 194 11.15 6.85 8.87
CA ALA A 194 11.91 7.91 8.20
C ALA A 194 12.65 7.40 6.96
N ARG A 195 13.24 6.19 7.02
CA ARG A 195 13.93 5.60 5.88
C ARG A 195 12.96 5.28 4.74
N ILE A 196 11.82 4.66 5.04
CA ILE A 196 10.80 4.32 4.03
C ILE A 196 10.21 5.58 3.39
N VAL A 197 9.95 6.63 4.18
CA VAL A 197 9.51 7.94 3.68
C VAL A 197 10.54 8.52 2.71
N GLY A 198 11.83 8.50 3.08
CA GLY A 198 12.91 8.97 2.21
C GLY A 198 13.00 8.19 0.90
N ASP A 199 12.96 6.85 0.97
CA ASP A 199 13.01 5.96 -0.19
C ASP A 199 11.77 6.16 -1.10
N ALA A 200 10.56 6.32 -0.53
CA ALA A 200 9.31 6.58 -1.23
C ALA A 200 9.33 7.94 -1.97
N LEU A 201 9.70 9.00 -1.27
CA LEU A 201 9.77 10.35 -1.86
C LEU A 201 10.86 10.44 -2.94
N ALA A 202 11.99 9.73 -2.78
CA ALA A 202 12.99 9.62 -3.83
C ALA A 202 12.48 8.86 -5.06
N THR A 203 11.61 7.87 -4.89
CA THR A 203 10.94 7.16 -5.99
C THR A 203 9.99 8.10 -6.73
N LEU A 204 9.13 8.81 -6.00
CA LEU A 204 8.20 9.78 -6.58
C LEU A 204 8.92 10.90 -7.35
N ARG A 205 10.03 11.43 -6.81
CA ARG A 205 10.83 12.43 -7.50
C ARG A 205 11.35 11.94 -8.85
N ARG A 206 11.71 10.66 -8.96
CA ARG A 206 12.11 10.05 -10.25
C ARG A 206 10.92 9.87 -11.21
N MET A 207 9.73 9.55 -10.68
CA MET A 207 8.52 9.41 -11.50
C MET A 207 8.03 10.76 -12.06
N HIS A 208 8.18 11.83 -11.28
CA HIS A 208 7.76 13.18 -11.61
C HIS A 208 8.95 14.10 -11.90
N SER A 209 10.02 13.58 -12.52
CA SER A 209 11.19 14.37 -12.85
C SER A 209 10.81 15.52 -13.79
N GLY A 210 11.19 16.75 -13.43
CA GLY A 210 10.87 17.96 -14.20
C GLY A 210 9.49 18.57 -13.93
N SER A 211 8.77 18.11 -12.90
CA SER A 211 7.50 18.73 -12.46
C SER A 211 7.59 19.27 -11.03
N ASP A 212 6.82 20.31 -10.73
CA ASP A 212 6.74 20.94 -9.40
C ASP A 212 5.75 20.24 -8.47
N VAL A 213 5.48 18.95 -8.69
CA VAL A 213 4.57 18.17 -7.86
C VAL A 213 5.11 18.07 -6.44
N ARG A 214 4.37 18.66 -5.49
CA ARG A 214 4.70 18.61 -4.07
C ARG A 214 3.89 17.52 -3.36
N PRO A 215 4.50 16.42 -2.90
CA PRO A 215 3.80 15.36 -2.21
C PRO A 215 3.26 15.82 -0.85
N LEU A 216 2.18 15.17 -0.38
CA LEU A 216 1.67 15.30 0.99
C LEU A 216 1.79 13.95 1.69
N LEU A 217 2.67 13.86 2.69
CA LEU A 217 2.78 12.68 3.55
C LEU A 217 1.64 12.68 4.57
N ARG A 218 0.83 11.61 4.59
CA ARG A 218 -0.23 11.39 5.58
C ARG A 218 0.10 10.16 6.41
N ALA A 219 -0.14 10.23 7.72
CA ALA A 219 0.08 9.11 8.62
C ALA A 219 -0.71 9.27 9.92
N ASP A 220 -0.83 8.18 10.67
CA ASP A 220 -1.41 8.17 12.00
C ASP A 220 -0.47 8.71 13.08
N SER A 221 -0.92 8.76 14.33
CA SER A 221 -0.18 9.30 15.46
C SER A 221 1.06 8.49 15.85
N ALA A 222 1.15 7.22 15.44
CA ALA A 222 2.32 6.40 15.72
C ALA A 222 3.54 6.89 14.93
N PHE A 223 3.32 7.56 13.80
CA PHE A 223 4.39 8.12 12.97
C PHE A 223 4.68 9.60 13.23
N TYR A 224 3.96 10.24 14.18
CA TYR A 224 4.23 11.61 14.60
C TYR A 224 5.54 11.70 15.38
N GLY A 225 6.62 11.81 14.65
CA GLY A 225 7.96 11.92 15.23
C GLY A 225 8.89 12.76 14.33
N HIS A 226 9.80 13.52 14.95
CA HIS A 226 10.71 14.41 14.25
C HIS A 226 11.49 13.72 13.13
N ALA A 227 11.93 12.47 13.31
CA ALA A 227 12.67 11.73 12.28
C ALA A 227 11.84 11.52 11.01
N THR A 228 10.56 11.16 11.15
CA THR A 228 9.65 10.91 10.01
C THR A 228 9.25 12.23 9.36
N VAL A 229 8.74 13.18 10.14
CA VAL A 229 8.28 14.49 9.67
C VAL A 229 9.44 15.29 9.05
N GLY A 230 10.58 15.36 9.73
CA GLY A 230 11.76 16.07 9.23
C GLY A 230 12.34 15.46 7.94
N THR A 231 12.26 14.13 7.78
CA THR A 231 12.66 13.48 6.52
C THR A 231 11.73 13.86 5.37
N ALA A 232 10.42 13.89 5.60
CA ALA A 232 9.46 14.30 4.58
C ALA A 232 9.70 15.76 4.13
N ILE A 233 9.85 16.67 5.08
CA ILE A 233 10.09 18.10 4.79
C ILE A 233 11.41 18.29 4.04
N LYS A 234 12.50 17.66 4.48
CA LYS A 234 13.80 17.71 3.79
C LYS A 234 13.72 17.15 2.37
N ALA A 235 12.83 16.22 2.11
CA ALA A 235 12.60 15.68 0.79
C ALA A 235 11.61 16.52 -0.06
N GLY A 236 11.13 17.68 0.43
CA GLY A 236 10.25 18.60 -0.28
C GLY A 236 8.76 18.24 -0.19
N ALA A 237 8.36 17.37 0.72
CA ALA A 237 6.96 17.05 0.95
C ALA A 237 6.35 17.89 2.07
N ASP A 238 5.06 18.18 1.97
CA ASP A 238 4.26 18.59 3.12
C ASP A 238 3.87 17.38 3.95
N VAL A 239 3.44 17.62 5.18
CA VAL A 239 3.00 16.57 6.10
C VAL A 239 1.59 16.83 6.63
N SER A 240 0.86 15.76 6.91
CA SER A 240 -0.43 15.75 7.58
C SER A 240 -0.47 14.51 8.47
N VAL A 241 -0.12 14.67 9.76
CA VAL A 241 0.08 13.53 10.67
C VAL A 241 -0.77 13.72 11.92
N THR A 242 -1.57 12.71 12.26
CA THR A 242 -2.36 12.72 13.48
C THR A 242 -1.46 12.94 14.69
N VAL A 243 -1.88 13.76 15.64
CA VAL A 243 -1.14 13.98 16.88
C VAL A 243 -1.83 13.29 18.06
N ARG A 244 -1.05 12.97 19.09
CA ARG A 244 -1.62 12.50 20.34
C ARG A 244 -2.14 13.69 21.15
N MET A 245 -3.22 13.47 21.89
CA MET A 245 -3.81 14.49 22.78
C MET A 245 -2.96 14.71 24.04
N ASP A 246 -1.71 15.13 23.86
CA ASP A 246 -0.82 15.52 24.94
C ASP A 246 -1.18 16.92 25.52
N PRO A 247 -0.61 17.33 26.64
CA PRO A 247 -0.91 18.62 27.26
C PRO A 247 -0.68 19.83 26.33
N ALA A 248 0.32 19.79 25.45
CA ALA A 248 0.62 20.90 24.55
C ALA A 248 -0.45 21.02 23.44
N VAL A 249 -0.91 19.89 22.92
CA VAL A 249 -2.01 19.83 21.94
C VAL A 249 -3.31 20.30 22.59
N LYS A 250 -3.63 19.81 23.79
CA LYS A 250 -4.84 20.24 24.53
C LYS A 250 -4.82 21.75 24.84
N ALA A 251 -3.67 22.29 25.24
CA ALA A 251 -3.51 23.71 25.47
C ALA A 251 -3.73 24.54 24.19
N ALA A 252 -3.21 24.07 23.05
CA ALA A 252 -3.44 24.73 21.78
C ALA A 252 -4.93 24.69 21.36
N ILE A 253 -5.61 23.56 21.54
CA ILE A 253 -7.04 23.44 21.25
C ILE A 253 -7.86 24.41 22.11
N ALA A 254 -7.52 24.56 23.38
CA ALA A 254 -8.22 25.46 24.29
C ALA A 254 -8.12 26.95 23.91
N THR A 255 -7.20 27.33 23.01
CA THR A 255 -7.07 28.70 22.51
C THR A 255 -7.95 28.97 21.28
N ILE A 256 -8.62 27.96 20.74
CA ILE A 256 -9.49 28.13 19.57
C ILE A 256 -10.79 28.81 20.01
N PRO A 257 -11.13 29.99 19.49
CA PRO A 257 -12.35 30.68 19.84
C PRO A 257 -13.57 29.91 19.29
N GLU A 258 -14.71 30.07 19.96
CA GLU A 258 -15.91 29.30 19.62
C GLU A 258 -16.46 29.62 18.23
N ASP A 259 -16.30 30.85 17.77
CA ASP A 259 -16.73 31.33 16.45
C ASP A 259 -15.80 30.88 15.30
N ALA A 260 -14.65 30.26 15.60
CA ALA A 260 -13.72 29.72 14.61
C ALA A 260 -14.06 28.31 14.13
N TRP A 261 -15.07 27.67 14.73
CA TRP A 261 -15.46 26.31 14.37
C TRP A 261 -16.38 26.29 13.15
N GLU A 262 -15.94 25.62 12.09
CA GLU A 262 -16.69 25.44 10.84
C GLU A 262 -17.36 24.06 10.83
N MET A 263 -18.65 24.01 10.52
CA MET A 263 -19.41 22.76 10.44
C MET A 263 -19.02 21.97 9.18
N ILE A 264 -18.78 20.66 9.34
CA ILE A 264 -18.56 19.74 8.22
C ILE A 264 -19.73 18.77 8.12
N GLU A 265 -20.41 18.77 6.98
CA GLU A 265 -21.34 17.72 6.62
C GLU A 265 -20.62 16.53 6.01
N TYR A 266 -20.95 15.33 6.49
CA TYR A 266 -20.49 14.07 5.90
C TYR A 266 -21.47 13.58 4.86
N THR A 267 -20.95 13.11 3.72
CA THR A 267 -21.74 12.40 2.69
C THR A 267 -22.29 11.06 3.18
N ASP A 268 -21.61 10.44 4.16
CA ASP A 268 -21.97 9.13 4.73
C ASP A 268 -22.28 9.27 6.23
N SER A 269 -23.31 10.08 6.56
CA SER A 269 -23.74 10.21 7.94
C SER A 269 -24.38 8.91 8.44
N ILE A 270 -23.90 8.41 9.59
CA ILE A 270 -24.47 7.25 10.27
C ILE A 270 -25.60 7.74 11.19
N ARG A 271 -26.77 7.11 11.09
CA ARG A 271 -27.86 7.32 12.03
C ARG A 271 -27.60 6.48 13.28
N ASP A 272 -27.54 7.11 14.43
CA ASP A 272 -27.53 6.42 15.72
C ASP A 272 -28.90 5.79 15.95
N GLU A 273 -28.99 4.47 15.92
CA GLU A 273 -30.24 3.73 16.11
C GLU A 273 -30.81 3.89 17.53
N ALA A 274 -29.94 4.10 18.53
CA ALA A 274 -30.35 4.24 19.93
C ALA A 274 -30.97 5.62 20.23
N THR A 275 -30.48 6.68 19.60
CA THR A 275 -30.94 8.06 19.83
C THR A 275 -31.75 8.61 18.67
N GLY A 276 -31.83 7.93 17.54
CA GLY A 276 -32.49 8.37 16.32
C GLY A 276 -31.86 9.59 15.66
N ARG A 277 -30.69 10.02 16.11
CA ARG A 277 -29.98 11.20 15.62
C ARG A 277 -28.92 10.83 14.58
N TRP A 278 -28.68 11.72 13.61
CA TRP A 278 -27.58 11.61 12.69
C TRP A 278 -26.27 12.01 13.39
N ILE A 279 -25.29 11.09 13.49
CA ILE A 279 -23.94 11.34 14.04
C ILE A 279 -23.10 12.07 13.00
N SER A 280 -23.53 13.22 12.53
CA SER A 280 -22.89 13.87 11.38
C SER A 280 -22.49 15.32 11.60
N LYS A 281 -22.71 15.87 12.78
CA LYS A 281 -22.30 17.24 13.09
C LYS A 281 -20.90 17.23 13.67
N ALA A 282 -19.89 17.15 12.81
CA ALA A 282 -18.53 17.46 13.21
C ALA A 282 -18.21 18.89 12.81
N GLU A 283 -17.45 19.54 13.63
CA GLU A 283 -16.90 20.87 13.36
C GLU A 283 -15.38 20.80 13.30
N VAL A 284 -14.78 21.66 12.49
CA VAL A 284 -13.34 21.78 12.37
C VAL A 284 -12.90 23.20 12.62
N ALA A 285 -11.73 23.33 13.23
CA ALA A 285 -11.04 24.58 13.40
C ALA A 285 -9.54 24.37 13.27
N GLU A 286 -8.77 25.43 13.25
CA GLU A 286 -7.32 25.34 13.21
C GLU A 286 -6.64 26.39 14.09
N VAL A 287 -5.43 26.09 14.51
CA VAL A 287 -4.58 27.01 15.27
C VAL A 287 -3.12 26.83 14.84
N ALA A 288 -2.37 27.94 14.84
CA ALA A 288 -0.93 27.90 14.59
C ALA A 288 -0.23 27.01 15.64
N PHE A 289 0.65 26.12 15.19
CA PHE A 289 1.29 25.18 16.07
C PHE A 289 2.73 24.89 15.65
N THR A 290 3.64 24.96 16.61
CA THR A 290 5.05 24.54 16.43
C THR A 290 5.22 23.14 16.98
N ALA A 291 5.49 22.18 16.11
CA ALA A 291 5.79 20.80 16.47
C ALA A 291 7.22 20.67 17.03
N PHE A 292 7.42 19.66 17.90
CA PHE A 292 8.73 19.30 18.45
C PHE A 292 9.41 20.43 19.25
N ARG A 293 8.67 21.22 20.02
CA ARG A 293 9.17 22.36 20.82
C ARG A 293 10.28 22.00 21.81
N SER A 294 10.32 20.75 22.30
CA SER A 294 11.38 20.25 23.18
C SER A 294 12.73 20.06 22.50
N ARG A 295 12.79 20.14 21.18
CA ARG A 295 14.01 20.00 20.40
C ARG A 295 14.71 21.33 20.15
N LYS A 296 15.95 21.26 19.62
CA LYS A 296 16.68 22.46 19.19
C LYS A 296 15.85 23.29 18.22
N LYS A 297 16.02 24.63 18.22
CA LYS A 297 15.25 25.56 17.40
C LYS A 297 15.24 25.17 15.92
N ALA A 298 16.37 24.72 15.37
CA ALA A 298 16.49 24.26 13.97
C ALA A 298 15.75 22.94 13.66
N GLU A 299 15.31 22.20 14.68
CA GLU A 299 14.56 20.95 14.53
C GLU A 299 13.05 21.13 14.76
N ARG A 300 12.64 22.32 15.17
CA ARG A 300 11.23 22.66 15.33
C ARG A 300 10.59 22.86 13.96
N VAL A 301 9.33 22.51 13.86
CA VAL A 301 8.57 22.62 12.62
C VAL A 301 7.34 23.45 12.89
N ASP A 302 7.26 24.61 12.23
CA ASP A 302 6.08 25.46 12.26
C ASP A 302 5.05 24.96 11.25
N GLY A 303 3.78 25.06 11.63
CA GLY A 303 2.65 24.64 10.83
C GLY A 303 1.36 24.97 11.56
N ARG A 304 0.34 24.18 11.34
CA ARG A 304 -0.97 24.35 11.99
C ARG A 304 -1.47 23.01 12.53
N LEU A 305 -2.20 23.11 13.61
CA LEU A 305 -2.99 22.03 14.17
C LEU A 305 -4.41 22.17 13.64
N VAL A 306 -4.86 21.22 12.84
CA VAL A 306 -6.26 21.15 12.41
C VAL A 306 -6.97 20.20 13.38
N VAL A 307 -8.04 20.69 13.95
CA VAL A 307 -8.78 20.02 15.02
C VAL A 307 -10.20 19.78 14.56
N ARG A 308 -10.67 18.56 14.76
CA ARG A 308 -12.06 18.21 14.59
C ARG A 308 -12.68 17.90 15.95
N ARG A 309 -13.83 18.48 16.25
CA ARG A 309 -14.64 18.14 17.39
C ARG A 309 -15.93 17.44 16.96
N ILE A 310 -16.32 16.45 17.74
CA ILE A 310 -17.55 15.68 17.56
C ILE A 310 -18.26 15.67 18.91
N PRO A 311 -19.60 15.97 18.97
CA PRO A 311 -20.34 15.83 20.21
C PRO A 311 -20.15 14.44 20.83
N ASP A 312 -19.83 14.37 22.12
CA ASP A 312 -19.70 13.09 22.82
C ASP A 312 -21.09 12.63 23.24
N LEU A 313 -21.65 11.72 22.44
CA LEU A 313 -23.00 11.19 22.63
C LEU A 313 -23.04 9.99 23.59
N ASN A 314 -21.97 9.68 24.31
CA ASN A 314 -21.94 8.53 25.21
C ASN A 314 -22.44 8.91 26.63
N PRO A 315 -23.74 8.66 26.96
CA PRO A 315 -24.31 9.03 28.25
C PRO A 315 -23.68 8.28 29.44
N ASN A 316 -23.00 7.15 29.20
CA ASN A 316 -22.41 6.30 30.25
C ASN A 316 -21.05 6.80 30.76
N LYS A 317 -20.47 7.84 30.16
CA LYS A 317 -19.19 8.44 30.58
C LYS A 317 -19.34 9.72 31.41
N VAL A 318 -20.55 10.22 31.56
CA VAL A 318 -20.80 11.44 32.28
C VAL A 318 -21.41 11.07 33.64
N GLU A 319 -20.55 11.06 34.67
CA GLU A 319 -21.03 10.84 36.06
C GLU A 319 -21.99 11.94 36.58
N GLN A 320 -22.09 13.02 35.85
CA GLN A 320 -23.11 14.10 36.11
C GLN A 320 -23.57 14.69 34.78
N PRO A 321 -24.88 15.03 34.63
CA PRO A 321 -25.37 15.79 33.49
C PRO A 321 -24.66 17.13 33.44
N THR A 322 -23.79 17.34 32.45
CA THR A 322 -23.16 18.64 32.24
C THR A 322 -24.12 19.53 31.47
N LEU A 323 -24.27 20.79 31.92
CA LEU A 323 -25.06 21.84 31.24
C LEU A 323 -24.46 22.22 29.86
N PHE A 324 -23.31 21.70 29.51
CA PHE A 324 -22.55 22.02 28.30
C PHE A 324 -22.27 20.76 27.48
N ASP A 325 -22.33 20.87 26.16
CA ASP A 325 -21.95 19.81 25.24
C ASP A 325 -20.47 19.43 25.44
N THR A 326 -20.22 18.15 25.71
CA THR A 326 -18.86 17.61 25.77
C THR A 326 -18.45 17.16 24.38
N TYR A 327 -17.27 17.58 23.96
CA TYR A 327 -16.74 17.25 22.65
C TYR A 327 -15.57 16.28 22.74
N ARG A 328 -15.54 15.32 21.83
CA ARG A 328 -14.36 14.52 21.54
C ARG A 328 -13.55 15.21 20.45
N HIS A 329 -12.26 15.45 20.71
CA HIS A 329 -11.34 16.11 19.78
C HIS A 329 -10.43 15.11 19.08
N HIS A 330 -10.27 15.30 17.77
CA HIS A 330 -9.26 14.64 16.95
C HIS A 330 -8.43 15.71 16.26
N ALA A 331 -7.10 15.62 16.35
CA ALA A 331 -6.22 16.64 15.81
C ALA A 331 -5.11 16.03 14.97
N PHE A 332 -4.70 16.74 13.95
CA PHE A 332 -3.50 16.43 13.17
C PHE A 332 -2.68 17.68 12.92
N PHE A 333 -1.36 17.49 12.85
CA PHE A 333 -0.41 18.53 12.50
C PHE A 333 -0.19 18.54 10.99
N THR A 334 -0.21 19.73 10.36
CA THR A 334 0.09 19.86 8.95
C THR A 334 0.98 21.07 8.66
N THR A 335 1.84 20.93 7.64
CA THR A 335 2.66 22.01 7.09
C THR A 335 2.04 22.64 5.85
N THR A 336 0.89 22.15 5.38
CA THR A 336 0.18 22.79 4.26
C THR A 336 -0.32 24.16 4.68
N ASP A 337 -0.07 25.17 3.85
CA ASP A 337 -0.59 26.51 4.09
C ASP A 337 -2.12 26.57 3.94
N LYS A 338 -2.78 27.41 4.74
CA LYS A 338 -4.24 27.60 4.72
C LYS A 338 -4.73 28.12 3.37
N THR A 339 -3.95 28.95 2.71
CA THR A 339 -4.30 29.49 1.38
C THR A 339 -4.27 28.44 0.29
N THR A 340 -3.41 27.43 0.45
CA THR A 340 -3.31 26.29 -0.47
C THR A 340 -4.36 25.21 -0.16
N MET A 341 -4.66 24.98 1.11
CA MET A 341 -5.60 23.97 1.57
C MET A 341 -6.34 24.45 2.82
N GLY A 342 -7.56 24.96 2.66
CA GLY A 342 -8.38 25.44 3.78
C GLY A 342 -8.68 24.34 4.81
N THR A 343 -9.16 24.72 5.99
CA THR A 343 -9.34 23.85 7.16
C THR A 343 -10.19 22.62 6.87
N VAL A 344 -11.35 22.80 6.25
CA VAL A 344 -12.28 21.70 5.87
C VAL A 344 -11.64 20.77 4.85
N ALA A 345 -10.94 21.32 3.84
CA ALA A 345 -10.25 20.53 2.82
C ALA A 345 -9.08 19.72 3.42
N ALA A 346 -8.37 20.32 4.38
CA ALA A 346 -7.28 19.64 5.10
C ALA A 346 -7.80 18.46 5.92
N ASP A 347 -8.94 18.60 6.66
CA ASP A 347 -9.55 17.50 7.41
C ASP A 347 -9.98 16.37 6.46
N LYS A 348 -10.72 16.70 5.39
CA LYS A 348 -11.16 15.69 4.40
C LYS A 348 -9.97 14.96 3.77
N THR A 349 -8.92 15.71 3.39
CA THR A 349 -7.70 15.14 2.80
C THR A 349 -6.95 14.25 3.78
N HIS A 350 -6.82 14.68 5.04
CA HIS A 350 -6.17 13.88 6.08
C HIS A 350 -6.89 12.55 6.29
N ARG A 351 -8.20 12.57 6.42
CA ARG A 351 -9.02 11.37 6.68
C ARG A 351 -9.01 10.37 5.52
N ALA A 352 -8.84 10.84 4.29
CA ALA A 352 -8.73 9.96 3.13
C ALA A 352 -7.47 9.06 3.16
N HIS A 353 -6.59 9.21 4.16
CA HIS A 353 -5.42 8.33 4.36
C HIS A 353 -5.83 6.87 4.62
N ALA A 354 -7.03 6.61 5.10
CA ALA A 354 -7.56 5.25 5.30
C ALA A 354 -7.54 4.37 4.03
N ILE A 355 -7.32 4.95 2.86
CA ILE A 355 -7.17 4.19 1.61
C ILE A 355 -6.01 3.18 1.66
N ILE A 356 -4.99 3.39 2.51
CA ILE A 356 -3.88 2.43 2.68
C ILE A 356 -4.35 1.11 3.29
N GLU A 357 -5.42 1.11 4.10
CA GLU A 357 -6.01 -0.09 4.67
C GLU A 357 -6.55 -1.03 3.58
N GLN A 358 -7.07 -0.48 2.48
CA GLN A 358 -7.50 -1.26 1.31
C GLN A 358 -6.31 -1.94 0.63
N VAL A 359 -5.15 -1.30 0.59
CA VAL A 359 -3.91 -1.91 0.07
C VAL A 359 -3.46 -3.04 0.97
N HIS A 360 -3.52 -2.85 2.29
CA HIS A 360 -3.21 -3.91 3.26
C HIS A 360 -4.15 -5.11 3.10
N ALA A 361 -5.45 -4.86 3.00
CA ALA A 361 -6.46 -5.92 2.80
C ALA A 361 -6.24 -6.67 1.48
N ASP A 362 -5.96 -5.96 0.39
CA ASP A 362 -5.71 -6.54 -0.93
C ASP A 362 -4.45 -7.42 -0.96
N LEU A 363 -3.38 -6.99 -0.28
CA LEU A 363 -2.16 -7.79 -0.13
C LEU A 363 -2.37 -9.02 0.75
N LYS A 364 -3.07 -8.88 1.88
CA LYS A 364 -3.38 -9.98 2.80
C LYS A 364 -4.38 -10.99 2.21
N GLY A 365 -5.28 -10.55 1.35
CA GLY A 365 -6.16 -11.42 0.55
C GLY A 365 -5.50 -11.98 -0.72
N GLY A 366 -4.19 -11.83 -0.87
CA GLY A 366 -3.41 -12.27 -2.01
C GLY A 366 -1.99 -12.71 -1.58
N PRO A 367 -0.92 -12.20 -2.20
CA PRO A 367 0.43 -12.76 -2.03
C PRO A 367 1.00 -12.66 -0.60
N LEU A 368 0.38 -11.93 0.31
CA LEU A 368 0.78 -11.90 1.72
C LEU A 368 -0.15 -12.69 2.64
N ALA A 369 -1.09 -13.47 2.11
CA ALA A 369 -1.91 -14.38 2.91
C ALA A 369 -1.04 -15.43 3.62
N HIS A 370 -0.02 -15.94 2.91
CA HIS A 370 0.89 -16.95 3.43
C HIS A 370 2.35 -16.58 3.17
N LEU A 371 3.12 -16.40 4.24
CA LEU A 371 4.56 -16.20 4.12
C LEU A 371 5.26 -17.55 3.84
N PRO A 372 6.15 -17.64 2.82
CA PRO A 372 6.60 -18.91 2.25
C PRO A 372 7.65 -19.66 3.09
N SER A 373 8.27 -19.02 4.08
CA SER A 373 9.47 -19.59 4.72
C SER A 373 9.52 -19.39 6.23
N GLY A 374 10.26 -20.25 6.93
CA GLY A 374 10.73 -20.00 8.29
C GLY A 374 11.79 -18.89 8.36
N VAL A 375 12.50 -18.62 7.26
CA VAL A 375 13.61 -17.66 7.20
C VAL A 375 13.10 -16.24 6.97
N PHE A 376 13.50 -15.30 7.84
CA PHE A 376 13.03 -13.91 7.79
C PHE A 376 13.35 -13.20 6.47
N THR A 377 14.58 -13.36 5.96
CA THR A 377 15.02 -12.71 4.72
C THR A 377 14.34 -13.27 3.48
N ALA A 378 13.97 -14.56 3.47
CA ALA A 378 13.14 -15.15 2.41
C ALA A 378 11.74 -14.51 2.37
N ASN A 379 11.12 -14.34 3.54
CA ASN A 379 9.82 -13.65 3.66
C ASN A 379 9.93 -12.16 3.30
N SER A 380 11.08 -11.53 3.58
CA SER A 380 11.34 -10.14 3.16
C SER A 380 11.46 -10.04 1.63
N ALA A 381 12.15 -10.97 0.98
CA ALA A 381 12.23 -11.02 -0.48
C ALA A 381 10.83 -11.27 -1.10
N TRP A 382 10.06 -12.19 -0.53
CA TRP A 382 8.68 -12.46 -0.94
C TRP A 382 7.82 -11.20 -0.90
N LEU A 383 7.89 -10.42 0.19
CA LEU A 383 7.15 -9.17 0.31
C LEU A 383 7.52 -8.16 -0.79
N VAL A 384 8.81 -8.02 -1.13
CA VAL A 384 9.22 -7.09 -2.20
C VAL A 384 8.71 -7.56 -3.57
N LEU A 385 8.79 -8.88 -3.86
CA LEU A 385 8.26 -9.45 -5.09
C LEU A 385 6.73 -9.31 -5.16
N ALA A 386 6.03 -9.44 -4.03
CA ALA A 386 4.61 -9.18 -3.92
C ALA A 386 4.24 -7.72 -4.24
N VAL A 387 5.06 -6.77 -3.80
CA VAL A 387 4.88 -5.34 -4.14
C VAL A 387 5.07 -5.11 -5.64
N ILE A 388 6.06 -5.74 -6.27
CA ILE A 388 6.23 -5.65 -7.74
C ILE A 388 4.98 -6.19 -8.44
N ALA A 389 4.49 -7.37 -8.07
CA ALA A 389 3.29 -7.97 -8.63
C ALA A 389 2.03 -7.09 -8.39
N PHE A 390 1.88 -6.53 -7.20
CA PHE A 390 0.79 -5.60 -6.88
C PHE A 390 0.80 -4.39 -7.82
N ASN A 391 1.95 -3.71 -7.94
CA ASN A 391 2.08 -2.51 -8.77
C ASN A 391 1.85 -2.81 -10.27
N LEU A 392 2.34 -3.95 -10.77
CA LEU A 392 2.08 -4.40 -12.15
C LEU A 392 0.59 -4.70 -12.37
N THR A 393 -0.08 -5.35 -11.43
CA THR A 393 -1.53 -5.59 -11.50
C THR A 393 -2.31 -4.28 -11.55
N ARG A 394 -1.97 -3.31 -10.70
CA ARG A 394 -2.57 -1.96 -10.72
C ARG A 394 -2.36 -1.29 -12.07
N THR A 395 -1.16 -1.36 -12.59
CA THR A 395 -0.83 -0.77 -13.91
C THR A 395 -1.62 -1.42 -15.03
N ALA A 396 -1.73 -2.75 -15.04
CA ALA A 396 -2.55 -3.46 -16.03
C ALA A 396 -4.02 -3.01 -15.98
N GLY A 397 -4.58 -2.82 -14.78
CA GLY A 397 -5.93 -2.29 -14.60
C GLY A 397 -6.11 -0.87 -15.16
N ILE A 398 -5.15 0.01 -14.94
CA ILE A 398 -5.16 1.40 -15.45
C ILE A 398 -5.01 1.43 -16.98
N ILE A 399 -4.13 0.61 -17.56
CA ILE A 399 -3.94 0.53 -19.02
C ILE A 399 -5.20 0.02 -19.70
N ALA A 400 -5.82 -1.03 -19.13
CA ALA A 400 -7.00 -1.65 -19.72
C ALA A 400 -8.27 -0.78 -19.63
N ASP A 401 -8.38 0.06 -18.58
CA ASP A 401 -9.58 0.84 -18.30
C ASP A 401 -9.23 2.13 -17.53
N ARG A 402 -8.64 3.08 -18.24
CA ARG A 402 -8.03 4.30 -17.68
C ARG A 402 -8.96 5.15 -16.83
N ALA A 403 -10.22 5.25 -17.20
CA ALA A 403 -11.20 6.11 -16.52
C ALA A 403 -12.31 5.30 -15.84
N GLY A 404 -12.30 3.99 -15.98
CA GLY A 404 -13.38 3.14 -15.56
C GLY A 404 -13.09 2.38 -14.26
N ARG A 405 -13.86 1.33 -14.07
CA ARG A 405 -13.89 0.53 -12.85
C ARG A 405 -12.55 -0.15 -12.54
N LEU A 406 -11.82 -0.66 -13.55
CA LEU A 406 -10.59 -1.42 -13.34
C LEU A 406 -9.44 -0.54 -12.84
N ALA A 407 -9.40 0.73 -13.19
CA ALA A 407 -8.38 1.67 -12.70
C ALA A 407 -8.36 1.78 -11.17
N ARG A 408 -9.49 1.51 -10.50
CA ARG A 408 -9.64 1.61 -9.04
C ARG A 408 -10.03 0.29 -8.36
N ALA A 409 -10.16 -0.80 -9.13
CA ALA A 409 -10.57 -2.09 -8.60
C ALA A 409 -9.48 -2.72 -7.71
N THR A 410 -9.84 -3.68 -6.87
CA THR A 410 -8.88 -4.51 -6.13
C THR A 410 -8.04 -5.34 -7.11
N THR A 411 -6.84 -5.75 -6.69
CA THR A 411 -5.99 -6.62 -7.52
C THR A 411 -6.68 -7.95 -7.82
N ALA A 412 -7.50 -8.46 -6.91
CA ALA A 412 -8.32 -9.66 -7.13
C ALA A 412 -9.33 -9.46 -8.27
N THR A 413 -9.99 -8.30 -8.35
CA THR A 413 -10.92 -8.00 -9.44
C THR A 413 -10.19 -7.84 -10.78
N ILE A 414 -9.06 -7.12 -10.79
CA ILE A 414 -8.24 -6.96 -12.00
C ILE A 414 -7.76 -8.33 -12.49
N ARG A 415 -7.25 -9.16 -11.60
CA ARG A 415 -6.77 -10.51 -11.91
C ARG A 415 -7.88 -11.36 -12.52
N ARG A 416 -9.06 -11.40 -11.91
CA ARG A 416 -10.21 -12.15 -12.42
C ARG A 416 -10.63 -11.68 -13.80
N THR A 417 -10.54 -10.37 -14.07
CA THR A 417 -11.01 -9.77 -15.33
C THR A 417 -9.99 -9.86 -16.47
N LEU A 418 -8.71 -9.63 -16.15
CA LEU A 418 -7.66 -9.49 -17.16
C LEU A 418 -6.71 -10.68 -17.23
N ILE A 419 -6.43 -11.36 -16.11
CA ILE A 419 -5.41 -12.41 -16.04
C ILE A 419 -6.02 -13.81 -16.14
N HIS A 420 -7.06 -14.09 -15.36
CA HIS A 420 -7.76 -15.38 -15.37
C HIS A 420 -8.69 -15.52 -16.60
N VAL A 421 -8.16 -15.26 -17.77
CA VAL A 421 -8.85 -15.47 -19.05
C VAL A 421 -8.44 -16.86 -19.55
N PRO A 422 -9.36 -17.83 -19.61
CA PRO A 422 -9.05 -19.14 -20.15
C PRO A 422 -8.82 -19.07 -21.65
N ALA A 423 -7.82 -19.81 -22.13
CA ALA A 423 -7.51 -19.91 -23.55
C ALA A 423 -7.05 -21.32 -23.91
N ARG A 424 -6.92 -21.57 -25.21
CA ARG A 424 -6.36 -22.79 -25.74
C ARG A 424 -5.21 -22.46 -26.67
N LEU A 425 -4.04 -23.08 -26.42
CA LEU A 425 -2.89 -22.96 -27.29
C LEU A 425 -3.17 -23.62 -28.65
N ALA A 426 -3.14 -22.83 -29.69
CA ALA A 426 -3.16 -23.29 -31.07
C ALA A 426 -1.75 -23.15 -31.67
N ARG A 427 -1.31 -24.14 -32.41
CA ARG A 427 -0.02 -24.11 -33.11
C ARG A 427 -0.25 -24.15 -34.60
N SER A 428 0.27 -23.16 -35.32
CA SER A 428 0.28 -23.10 -36.78
C SER A 428 1.71 -22.81 -37.24
N ALA A 429 2.32 -23.79 -37.90
CA ALA A 429 3.73 -23.76 -38.31
C ALA A 429 4.67 -23.44 -37.09
N ARG A 430 5.31 -22.28 -37.11
CA ARG A 430 6.24 -21.84 -36.03
C ARG A 430 5.58 -20.88 -35.03
N ARG A 431 4.29 -20.57 -35.19
CA ARG A 431 3.57 -19.63 -34.31
C ARG A 431 2.72 -20.38 -33.29
N ILE A 432 2.78 -19.92 -32.06
CA ILE A 432 1.85 -20.30 -30.99
C ILE A 432 0.89 -19.13 -30.81
N THR A 433 -0.40 -19.41 -30.84
CA THR A 433 -1.46 -18.43 -30.64
C THR A 433 -2.30 -18.83 -29.43
N LEU A 434 -2.72 -17.86 -28.66
CA LEU A 434 -3.66 -17.98 -27.53
C LEU A 434 -5.05 -17.58 -28.00
#